data_9486dd103535c3b492b9c1b4e9687b9f
#
_entry.id   9486dd103535c3b492b9c1b4e9687b9f
#
_cell.length_a   1.000
_cell.length_b   1.000
_cell.length_c   1.000
_cell.angle_alpha   90.00
_cell.angle_beta   90.00
_cell.angle_gamma   90.00
#
_symmetry.space_group_name_H-M   'P 1'
#
loop_
_entity.id
_entity.type
_entity.pdbx_description
1 polymer ?
#
loop_
_entity_poly.entity_id
_entity_poly.type
_entity_poly.pdbx_seq_one_letter_code
_entity_poly.pdbx_strand_id
1 'polypeptide(L)'
;MTRLCSVLSLLAFASLIGVSGVRADDAKDATSDDIEVVSYYFGNYHLDKRNEERLGKGWSEWELVKNARPRFEGHQQPKVPLWGYTDEANPRDMAQKIDCAVKHGVDVFLFDWYYYDDGPFLERTIDEGFLNAENRDKIKFALMWANHDWVEIFPKHKDVPSALIYPGKVTPETFDKICDLVIEKYFKQPNYWKIDGAPYFSIYELTKFAENFGSFDATKAAIERFREKTKAAGFPDLHLNAVYWGRPNIPGEATLTDPVKMIEGLGFDSVTSYVWIHHVPLNELKTDFNWVRDEYFKHWDSARSSFSIPYIPNVSVGWDSSPRTFQDDPFGNWGYPFTNTISNNTPENFKTALQMTKDRILSDPKAPRILNINCWNEWTEGSYLEPDTVNGYGYLEAIRDVMKKK
;
A
#
# COMPACT_ATOMS: atom_id res chain seq x y z
N MET A 1 -86.36 27.24 22.54
CA MET A 1 -86.42 25.78 22.70
C MET A 1 -85.79 25.19 21.50
N THR A 2 -84.64 24.68 21.56
CA THR A 2 -84.03 23.62 20.79
C THR A 2 -82.49 23.77 20.87
N ARG A 3 -81.84 22.82 21.50
CA ARG A 3 -80.41 22.76 21.73
C ARG A 3 -79.71 22.25 20.43
N LEU A 4 -78.68 22.93 19.97
CA LEU A 4 -77.74 22.40 18.96
C LEU A 4 -76.50 21.90 19.69
N CYS A 5 -76.24 20.62 19.53
CA CYS A 5 -74.97 19.99 19.91
C CYS A 5 -73.95 20.24 18.82
N SER A 6 -72.80 20.84 19.18
CA SER A 6 -71.63 20.97 18.32
C SER A 6 -70.66 19.81 18.58
N VAL A 7 -70.38 19.05 17.54
CA VAL A 7 -69.34 17.97 17.53
C VAL A 7 -68.04 18.60 17.14
N LEU A 8 -67.03 18.56 18.05
CA LEU A 8 -65.66 18.91 17.73
C LEU A 8 -64.94 17.67 17.13
N SER A 9 -64.56 17.78 15.90
CA SER A 9 -63.66 16.80 15.27
C SER A 9 -62.21 17.15 15.57
N LEU A 10 -61.49 16.30 16.31
CA LEU A 10 -60.03 16.35 16.49
C LEU A 10 -59.38 15.73 15.24
N LEU A 11 -58.66 16.55 14.47
CA LEU A 11 -57.71 16.10 13.46
C LEU A 11 -56.36 15.76 14.15
N ALA A 12 -56.02 14.49 14.21
CA ALA A 12 -54.68 14.04 14.60
C ALA A 12 -53.72 14.14 13.44
N PHE A 13 -52.76 15.03 13.53
CA PHE A 13 -51.61 15.07 12.64
C PHE A 13 -50.63 13.95 13.03
N ALA A 14 -50.54 12.90 12.22
CA ALA A 14 -49.52 11.89 12.33
C ALA A 14 -48.25 12.42 11.61
N SER A 15 -47.26 12.82 12.37
CA SER A 15 -45.90 13.11 11.82
C SER A 15 -45.22 11.80 11.45
N LEU A 16 -45.09 11.51 10.16
CA LEU A 16 -44.19 10.48 9.67
C LEU A 16 -42.75 10.94 9.87
N ILE A 17 -42.07 10.43 10.88
CA ILE A 17 -40.63 10.48 10.97
C ILE A 17 -40.12 9.42 10.01
N GLY A 18 -39.61 9.88 8.86
CA GLY A 18 -38.87 9.04 7.92
C GLY A 18 -37.57 8.58 8.56
N VAL A 19 -37.53 7.37 9.05
CA VAL A 19 -36.28 6.68 9.38
C VAL A 19 -35.62 6.37 8.05
N SER A 20 -34.61 7.16 7.70
CA SER A 20 -33.70 6.84 6.64
C SER A 20 -32.99 5.54 7.01
N GLY A 21 -33.38 4.45 6.38
CA GLY A 21 -32.71 3.17 6.52
C GLY A 21 -31.24 3.33 6.09
N VAL A 22 -30.34 3.16 7.05
CA VAL A 22 -28.94 2.85 6.75
C VAL A 22 -29.01 1.57 5.93
N ARG A 23 -28.61 1.65 4.66
CA ARG A 23 -28.43 0.46 3.84
C ARG A 23 -27.39 -0.41 4.52
N ALA A 24 -27.80 -1.61 4.89
CA ALA A 24 -26.91 -2.70 5.21
C ALA A 24 -26.34 -3.20 3.86
N ASP A 25 -25.32 -2.53 3.39
CA ASP A 25 -24.50 -3.02 2.30
C ASP A 25 -23.15 -3.46 2.90
N ASP A 26 -22.76 -4.67 2.48
CA ASP A 26 -21.46 -5.30 2.55
C ASP A 26 -21.24 -6.43 3.56
N ALA A 27 -22.22 -7.30 3.75
CA ALA A 27 -21.85 -8.71 3.94
C ALA A 27 -21.60 -9.30 2.55
N LYS A 28 -20.37 -9.24 2.04
CA LYS A 28 -20.00 -9.99 0.84
C LYS A 28 -20.31 -11.47 1.11
N ASP A 29 -21.19 -12.01 0.29
CA ASP A 29 -21.53 -13.43 0.33
C ASP A 29 -20.23 -14.23 0.18
N ALA A 30 -19.94 -15.14 1.11
CA ALA A 30 -18.73 -15.97 1.12
C ALA A 30 -18.59 -16.87 -0.11
N THR A 31 -19.52 -16.78 -1.07
CA THR A 31 -19.54 -17.48 -2.36
C THR A 31 -19.12 -16.60 -3.54
N SER A 32 -18.77 -15.35 -3.32
CA SER A 32 -18.32 -14.44 -4.41
C SER A 32 -16.91 -14.82 -4.89
N ASP A 33 -16.78 -15.04 -6.20
CA ASP A 33 -15.47 -15.20 -6.87
C ASP A 33 -14.74 -13.86 -7.06
N ASP A 34 -15.29 -12.77 -6.52
CA ASP A 34 -14.71 -11.43 -6.63
C ASP A 34 -13.52 -11.30 -5.69
N ILE A 35 -12.38 -10.93 -6.27
CA ILE A 35 -11.14 -10.64 -5.54
C ILE A 35 -10.97 -9.13 -5.51
N GLU A 36 -10.78 -8.57 -4.32
CA GLU A 36 -10.48 -7.16 -4.12
C GLU A 36 -9.01 -6.90 -4.47
N VAL A 37 -8.76 -6.02 -5.44
CA VAL A 37 -7.42 -5.71 -5.93
C VAL A 37 -6.92 -4.46 -5.24
N VAL A 38 -5.89 -4.63 -4.42
CA VAL A 38 -5.24 -3.57 -3.66
C VAL A 38 -3.90 -3.25 -4.31
N SER A 39 -3.60 -1.99 -4.55
CA SER A 39 -2.29 -1.59 -5.06
C SER A 39 -1.59 -0.68 -4.07
N TYR A 40 -0.35 -1.03 -3.69
CA TYR A 40 0.52 -0.11 -2.94
C TYR A 40 0.72 1.17 -3.73
N TYR A 41 0.81 2.29 -3.04
CA TYR A 41 0.94 3.62 -3.63
C TYR A 41 2.04 4.40 -2.90
N PHE A 42 3.16 4.62 -3.58
CA PHE A 42 4.28 5.38 -3.05
C PHE A 42 4.12 6.87 -3.37
N GLY A 43 4.05 7.72 -2.35
CA GLY A 43 3.64 9.12 -2.48
C GLY A 43 4.79 10.14 -2.55
N ASN A 44 5.84 9.93 -3.36
CA ASN A 44 7.00 10.84 -3.41
C ASN A 44 7.15 11.60 -4.75
N TYR A 45 6.14 11.54 -5.63
CA TYR A 45 6.18 12.21 -6.95
C TYR A 45 5.47 13.58 -6.94
N HIS A 46 5.78 14.39 -5.92
CA HIS A 46 5.34 15.77 -5.75
C HIS A 46 6.44 16.59 -5.09
N LEU A 47 6.28 17.91 -5.04
CA LEU A 47 7.21 18.77 -4.28
C LEU A 47 6.92 18.63 -2.79
N ASP A 48 7.85 18.08 -2.04
CA ASP A 48 7.80 17.99 -0.58
C ASP A 48 8.81 18.93 0.06
N LYS A 49 8.41 19.65 1.10
CA LYS A 49 9.25 20.66 1.77
C LYS A 49 10.55 20.07 2.31
N ARG A 50 10.50 18.88 2.95
CA ARG A 50 11.68 18.24 3.53
C ARG A 50 12.65 17.78 2.43
N ASN A 51 12.10 17.28 1.31
CA ASN A 51 12.90 16.90 0.15
C ASN A 51 13.55 18.12 -0.50
N GLU A 52 12.82 19.24 -0.68
CA GLU A 52 13.38 20.47 -1.25
C GLU A 52 14.47 21.08 -0.37
N GLU A 53 14.34 21.04 0.96
CA GLU A 53 15.36 21.51 1.91
C GLU A 53 16.66 20.71 1.81
N ARG A 54 16.59 19.41 1.48
CA ARG A 54 17.76 18.52 1.40
C ARG A 54 18.34 18.38 0.00
N LEU A 55 17.48 18.24 -0.98
CA LEU A 55 17.86 17.84 -2.35
C LEU A 55 17.81 19.02 -3.34
N GLY A 56 17.31 20.16 -2.88
CA GLY A 56 17.24 21.40 -3.66
C GLY A 56 15.82 21.76 -4.10
N LYS A 57 15.61 23.05 -4.29
CA LYS A 57 14.29 23.61 -4.66
C LYS A 57 13.79 23.01 -5.98
N GLY A 58 12.54 22.56 -5.98
CA GLY A 58 11.88 21.97 -7.15
C GLY A 58 12.15 20.47 -7.30
N TRP A 59 12.85 19.85 -6.36
CA TRP A 59 13.13 18.43 -6.42
C TRP A 59 11.89 17.58 -6.09
N SER A 60 11.67 16.56 -6.90
CA SER A 60 10.78 15.44 -6.61
C SER A 60 11.44 14.15 -7.09
N GLU A 61 10.95 12.99 -6.73
CA GLU A 61 11.56 11.72 -7.12
C GLU A 61 11.57 11.50 -8.65
N TRP A 62 10.77 12.27 -9.40
CA TRP A 62 10.86 12.32 -10.86
C TRP A 62 12.26 12.66 -11.39
N GLU A 63 13.06 13.40 -10.62
CA GLU A 63 14.44 13.71 -11.04
C GLU A 63 15.30 12.45 -11.18
N LEU A 64 15.10 11.44 -10.34
CA LEU A 64 15.79 10.17 -10.45
C LEU A 64 15.34 9.39 -11.70
N VAL A 65 14.05 9.36 -11.97
CA VAL A 65 13.48 8.70 -13.15
C VAL A 65 13.95 9.34 -14.44
N LYS A 66 13.92 10.68 -14.52
CA LYS A 66 14.37 11.45 -15.71
C LYS A 66 15.84 11.27 -16.02
N ASN A 67 16.68 11.15 -14.99
CA ASN A 67 18.12 11.07 -15.12
C ASN A 67 18.64 9.64 -15.21
N ALA A 68 17.79 8.63 -15.05
CA ALA A 68 18.17 7.23 -15.16
C ALA A 68 18.73 6.91 -16.56
N ARG A 69 19.76 6.05 -16.62
CA ARG A 69 20.43 5.63 -17.85
C ARG A 69 20.50 4.12 -17.93
N PRO A 70 20.62 3.53 -19.14
CA PRO A 70 20.94 2.12 -19.29
C PRO A 70 22.24 1.77 -18.55
N ARG A 71 22.20 0.77 -17.67
CA ARG A 71 23.34 0.36 -16.83
C ARG A 71 24.04 -0.88 -17.36
N PHE A 72 23.41 -1.59 -18.28
CA PHE A 72 23.92 -2.78 -18.95
C PHE A 72 23.22 -2.97 -20.31
N GLU A 73 23.72 -3.88 -21.12
CA GLU A 73 23.16 -4.14 -22.45
C GLU A 73 21.68 -4.61 -22.38
N GLY A 74 20.83 -3.94 -23.15
CA GLY A 74 19.39 -4.18 -23.20
C GLY A 74 18.61 -3.63 -22.01
N HIS A 75 19.24 -2.85 -21.12
CA HIS A 75 18.56 -2.19 -20.01
C HIS A 75 17.68 -1.04 -20.50
N GLN A 76 16.39 -1.10 -20.16
CA GLN A 76 15.39 -0.10 -20.55
C GLN A 76 15.29 1.00 -19.51
N GLN A 77 16.12 2.03 -19.61
CA GLN A 77 16.06 3.27 -18.84
C GLN A 77 16.37 4.45 -19.78
N PRO A 78 15.83 5.65 -19.54
CA PRO A 78 14.83 5.97 -18.51
C PRO A 78 13.44 5.39 -18.83
N LYS A 79 12.66 5.11 -17.81
CA LYS A 79 11.23 4.85 -17.96
C LYS A 79 10.50 6.19 -18.11
N VAL A 80 9.62 6.30 -19.09
CA VAL A 80 8.93 7.56 -19.39
C VAL A 80 7.43 7.41 -19.19
N PRO A 81 6.84 8.13 -18.22
CA PRO A 81 5.40 8.10 -17.98
C PRO A 81 4.60 8.57 -19.21
N LEU A 82 3.56 7.85 -19.58
CA LEU A 82 2.69 8.22 -20.72
C LEU A 82 1.92 9.52 -20.44
N TRP A 83 1.62 9.78 -19.17
CA TRP A 83 0.92 11.00 -18.72
C TRP A 83 1.86 12.19 -18.46
N GLY A 84 3.17 12.02 -18.70
CA GLY A 84 4.17 12.95 -18.23
C GLY A 84 4.43 12.82 -16.73
N TYR A 85 5.23 13.73 -16.20
CA TYR A 85 5.65 13.74 -14.80
C TYR A 85 4.59 14.48 -13.96
N THR A 86 3.58 13.75 -13.53
CA THR A 86 2.41 14.26 -12.77
C THR A 86 2.79 14.71 -11.36
N ASP A 87 2.03 15.64 -10.79
CA ASP A 87 2.16 16.09 -9.40
C ASP A 87 1.08 15.41 -8.54
N GLU A 88 1.47 14.53 -7.66
CA GLU A 88 0.55 13.75 -6.83
C GLU A 88 -0.16 14.57 -5.74
N ALA A 89 0.36 15.76 -5.41
CA ALA A 89 -0.35 16.71 -4.55
C ALA A 89 -1.42 17.51 -5.33
N ASN A 90 -1.48 17.35 -6.67
CA ASN A 90 -2.51 17.99 -7.51
C ASN A 90 -3.76 17.10 -7.60
N PRO A 91 -4.95 17.56 -7.12
CA PRO A 91 -6.18 16.77 -7.17
C PRO A 91 -6.61 16.35 -8.58
N ARG A 92 -6.26 17.11 -9.63
CA ARG A 92 -6.61 16.77 -11.03
C ARG A 92 -5.77 15.60 -11.53
N ASP A 93 -4.46 15.61 -11.24
CA ASP A 93 -3.57 14.51 -11.61
C ASP A 93 -3.99 13.23 -10.85
N MET A 94 -4.33 13.38 -9.56
CA MET A 94 -4.86 12.27 -8.77
C MET A 94 -6.20 11.76 -9.30
N ALA A 95 -7.10 12.62 -9.73
CA ALA A 95 -8.36 12.21 -10.33
C ALA A 95 -8.15 11.37 -11.61
N GLN A 96 -7.18 11.72 -12.46
CA GLN A 96 -6.81 10.92 -13.63
C GLN A 96 -6.32 9.52 -13.23
N LYS A 97 -5.48 9.43 -12.18
CA LYS A 97 -4.98 8.15 -11.65
C LYS A 97 -6.12 7.28 -11.11
N ILE A 98 -7.03 7.86 -10.34
CA ILE A 98 -8.22 7.19 -9.80
C ILE A 98 -9.10 6.63 -10.91
N ASP A 99 -9.48 7.45 -11.92
CA ASP A 99 -10.32 6.98 -13.03
C ASP A 99 -9.65 5.84 -13.81
N CYS A 100 -8.33 5.92 -13.97
CA CYS A 100 -7.58 4.87 -14.64
C CYS A 100 -7.55 3.58 -13.80
N ALA A 101 -7.30 3.65 -12.49
CA ALA A 101 -7.29 2.52 -11.58
C ALA A 101 -8.63 1.79 -11.57
N VAL A 102 -9.71 2.51 -11.34
CA VAL A 102 -11.08 1.97 -11.29
C VAL A 102 -11.49 1.35 -12.63
N LYS A 103 -11.19 2.02 -13.76
CA LYS A 103 -11.46 1.49 -15.10
C LYS A 103 -10.82 0.13 -15.32
N HIS A 104 -9.64 -0.10 -14.75
CA HIS A 104 -8.88 -1.33 -14.94
C HIS A 104 -9.01 -2.35 -13.81
N GLY A 105 -9.82 -2.07 -12.77
CA GLY A 105 -10.14 -3.06 -11.73
C GLY A 105 -9.21 -3.04 -10.53
N VAL A 106 -8.56 -1.93 -10.24
CA VAL A 106 -7.95 -1.66 -8.95
C VAL A 106 -9.04 -1.07 -8.04
N ASP A 107 -9.24 -1.69 -6.89
CA ASP A 107 -10.32 -1.36 -5.96
C ASP A 107 -9.86 -0.50 -4.79
N VAL A 108 -8.57 -0.61 -4.41
CA VAL A 108 -8.00 0.06 -3.24
C VAL A 108 -6.61 0.61 -3.55
N PHE A 109 -6.35 1.87 -3.20
CA PHE A 109 -5.00 2.39 -3.05
C PHE A 109 -4.54 2.22 -1.60
N LEU A 110 -3.47 1.46 -1.38
CA LEU A 110 -2.82 1.28 -0.09
C LEU A 110 -1.59 2.18 -0.04
N PHE A 111 -1.76 3.37 0.54
CA PHE A 111 -0.71 4.37 0.57
C PHE A 111 0.43 3.99 1.51
N ASP A 112 1.66 4.08 1.04
CA ASP A 112 2.87 4.11 1.86
C ASP A 112 2.86 5.44 2.61
N TRP A 113 2.46 5.39 3.88
CA TRP A 113 2.25 6.55 4.73
C TRP A 113 3.39 6.69 5.72
N TYR A 114 3.99 7.88 5.78
CA TYR A 114 5.17 8.15 6.59
C TYR A 114 4.83 9.10 7.74
N TYR A 115 5.29 8.74 8.93
CA TYR A 115 5.19 9.59 10.11
C TYR A 115 6.35 9.28 11.06
N TYR A 116 7.10 10.30 11.43
CA TYR A 116 8.28 10.23 12.28
C TYR A 116 8.05 11.02 13.59
N ASP A 117 9.00 11.01 14.54
CA ASP A 117 8.85 11.74 15.79
C ASP A 117 8.67 13.26 15.61
N ASP A 118 9.19 13.81 14.51
CA ASP A 118 9.07 15.22 14.14
C ASP A 118 7.85 15.53 13.25
N GLY A 119 6.99 14.52 13.00
CA GLY A 119 5.73 14.70 12.30
C GLY A 119 5.61 13.96 10.96
N PRO A 120 4.57 14.30 10.15
CA PRO A 120 4.28 13.64 8.88
C PRO A 120 5.34 13.94 7.82
N PHE A 121 5.42 13.05 6.83
CA PHE A 121 6.28 13.19 5.66
C PHE A 121 5.57 12.61 4.44
N LEU A 122 5.67 13.26 3.28
CA LEU A 122 5.02 12.90 2.02
C LEU A 122 3.48 12.84 2.09
N GLU A 123 2.88 13.43 3.11
CA GLU A 123 1.43 13.39 3.36
C GLU A 123 0.61 14.12 2.31
N ARG A 124 1.20 15.06 1.54
CA ARG A 124 0.49 15.89 0.57
C ARG A 124 -0.17 15.08 -0.56
N THR A 125 0.39 13.93 -0.91
CA THR A 125 -0.22 13.00 -1.88
C THR A 125 -1.63 12.58 -1.45
N ILE A 126 -1.82 12.27 -0.16
CA ILE A 126 -3.12 11.91 0.39
C ILE A 126 -3.92 13.17 0.71
N ASP A 127 -3.35 14.08 1.48
CA ASP A 127 -4.05 15.20 2.08
C ASP A 127 -4.50 16.27 1.08
N GLU A 128 -3.66 16.56 0.10
CA GLU A 128 -3.94 17.57 -0.93
C GLU A 128 -4.42 16.93 -2.23
N GLY A 129 -3.75 15.86 -2.67
CA GLY A 129 -4.07 15.17 -3.90
C GLY A 129 -5.32 14.32 -3.80
N PHE A 130 -5.25 13.20 -3.06
CA PHE A 130 -6.29 12.18 -3.03
C PHE A 130 -7.59 12.66 -2.37
N LEU A 131 -7.53 13.21 -1.16
CA LEU A 131 -8.72 13.63 -0.42
C LEU A 131 -9.45 14.82 -1.05
N ASN A 132 -8.83 15.54 -1.99
CA ASN A 132 -9.46 16.63 -2.74
C ASN A 132 -9.76 16.28 -4.20
N ALA A 133 -9.46 15.07 -4.65
CA ALA A 133 -9.84 14.61 -6.00
C ALA A 133 -11.37 14.50 -6.11
N GLU A 134 -11.94 15.03 -7.20
CA GLU A 134 -13.38 15.09 -7.42
C GLU A 134 -14.07 13.74 -7.50
N ASN A 135 -13.30 12.69 -7.81
CA ASN A 135 -13.76 11.32 -8.01
C ASN A 135 -13.22 10.34 -6.95
N ARG A 136 -12.69 10.84 -5.83
CA ARG A 136 -12.08 10.00 -4.77
C ARG A 136 -13.00 8.89 -4.26
N ASP A 137 -14.30 9.13 -4.25
CA ASP A 137 -15.28 8.16 -3.74
C ASP A 137 -15.47 6.94 -4.67
N LYS A 138 -14.87 6.95 -5.87
CA LYS A 138 -14.90 5.81 -6.79
C LYS A 138 -13.93 4.70 -6.39
N ILE A 139 -12.94 4.97 -5.55
CA ILE A 139 -11.92 4.03 -5.10
C ILE A 139 -11.78 4.06 -3.58
N LYS A 140 -11.51 2.92 -2.99
CA LYS A 140 -11.17 2.85 -1.56
C LYS A 140 -9.70 3.20 -1.34
N PHE A 141 -9.35 3.56 -0.11
CA PHE A 141 -7.96 3.73 0.29
C PHE A 141 -7.71 3.25 1.70
N ALA A 142 -6.47 2.90 1.99
CA ALA A 142 -6.00 2.59 3.32
C ALA A 142 -4.54 3.05 3.48
N LEU A 143 -4.01 2.91 4.68
CA LEU A 143 -2.65 3.29 5.02
C LEU A 143 -1.82 2.06 5.38
N MET A 144 -0.61 2.02 4.86
CA MET A 144 0.49 1.23 5.38
C MET A 144 1.49 2.19 6.00
N TRP A 145 1.69 2.13 7.31
CA TRP A 145 2.74 2.92 7.96
C TRP A 145 4.09 2.36 7.57
N ALA A 146 4.77 3.08 6.67
CA ALA A 146 6.11 2.78 6.19
C ALA A 146 7.15 3.27 7.21
N ASN A 147 7.17 2.64 8.38
CA ASN A 147 7.93 3.01 9.56
C ASN A 147 9.38 2.49 9.52
N HIS A 148 10.01 2.55 8.36
CA HIS A 148 11.42 2.23 8.20
C HIS A 148 12.32 3.47 8.34
N ASP A 149 13.61 3.26 8.51
CA ASP A 149 14.58 4.34 8.50
C ASP A 149 14.61 4.99 7.11
N TRP A 150 14.41 6.30 7.05
CA TRP A 150 14.62 7.07 5.81
C TRP A 150 16.08 7.43 5.70
N VAL A 151 16.74 6.92 4.66
CA VAL A 151 18.19 7.04 4.47
C VAL A 151 18.52 7.74 3.16
N GLU A 152 19.75 8.24 3.06
CA GLU A 152 20.21 8.97 1.88
C GLU A 152 20.51 8.02 0.71
N ILE A 153 19.58 7.99 -0.26
CA ILE A 153 19.63 7.14 -1.47
C ILE A 153 19.11 7.88 -2.72
N PHE A 154 19.19 9.21 -2.80
CA PHE A 154 18.50 10.03 -3.79
C PHE A 154 19.41 11.01 -4.58
N PRO A 155 20.42 10.57 -5.38
CA PRO A 155 20.87 9.20 -5.63
C PRO A 155 21.93 8.72 -4.65
N LYS A 156 22.09 7.41 -4.54
CA LYS A 156 23.10 6.73 -3.76
C LYS A 156 24.39 6.58 -4.53
N HIS A 157 25.51 7.03 -3.97
CA HIS A 157 26.86 6.68 -4.44
C HIS A 157 27.29 5.31 -3.90
N LYS A 158 27.95 4.50 -4.76
CA LYS A 158 28.34 3.11 -4.45
C LYS A 158 29.15 2.97 -3.17
N ASP A 159 30.19 3.77 -3.00
CA ASP A 159 31.15 3.64 -1.90
C ASP A 159 30.90 4.62 -0.74
N VAL A 160 29.77 5.35 -0.75
CA VAL A 160 29.39 6.28 0.30
C VAL A 160 28.33 5.63 1.19
N PRO A 161 28.54 5.51 2.51
CA PRO A 161 27.49 5.03 3.42
C PRO A 161 26.22 5.88 3.30
N SER A 162 25.03 5.25 3.34
CA SER A 162 23.77 5.98 3.41
C SER A 162 23.60 6.59 4.79
N ALA A 163 23.51 7.91 4.86
CA ALA A 163 23.23 8.59 6.12
C ALA A 163 21.78 8.37 6.53
N LEU A 164 21.53 8.17 7.83
CA LEU A 164 20.20 8.18 8.40
C LEU A 164 19.64 9.61 8.36
N ILE A 165 18.44 9.78 7.83
CA ILE A 165 17.76 11.06 7.73
C ILE A 165 16.64 11.15 8.78
N TYR A 166 15.70 10.21 8.73
CA TYR A 166 14.60 10.09 9.69
C TYR A 166 14.58 8.68 10.27
N PRO A 167 14.74 8.53 11.60
CA PRO A 167 14.61 7.21 12.24
C PRO A 167 13.19 6.66 12.12
N GLY A 168 13.04 5.41 11.67
CA GLY A 168 11.74 4.74 11.63
C GLY A 168 11.19 4.42 13.02
N LYS A 169 12.06 4.33 14.02
CA LYS A 169 11.67 4.24 15.42
C LYS A 169 11.10 5.55 15.90
N VAL A 170 9.91 5.50 16.53
CA VAL A 170 9.25 6.65 17.17
C VAL A 170 9.05 6.41 18.66
N THR A 171 8.74 7.48 19.40
CA THR A 171 8.38 7.35 20.83
C THR A 171 6.98 6.75 21.00
N PRO A 172 6.67 6.12 22.17
CA PRO A 172 5.31 5.69 22.47
C PRO A 172 4.28 6.81 22.41
N GLU A 173 4.66 8.03 22.80
CA GLU A 173 3.82 9.23 22.72
C GLU A 173 3.51 9.62 21.27
N THR A 174 4.49 9.50 20.38
CA THR A 174 4.29 9.73 18.95
C THR A 174 3.38 8.67 18.34
N PHE A 175 3.55 7.40 18.71
CA PHE A 175 2.63 6.34 18.26
C PHE A 175 1.19 6.60 18.71
N ASP A 176 0.99 7.08 19.94
CA ASP A 176 -0.33 7.43 20.45
C ASP A 176 -0.98 8.58 19.63
N LYS A 177 -0.17 9.59 19.24
CA LYS A 177 -0.61 10.65 18.31
C LYS A 177 -0.93 10.11 16.91
N ILE A 178 -0.15 9.16 16.40
CA ILE A 178 -0.42 8.47 15.13
C ILE A 178 -1.81 7.81 15.19
N CYS A 179 -2.10 7.06 16.27
CA CYS A 179 -3.40 6.41 16.44
C CYS A 179 -4.55 7.42 16.38
N ASP A 180 -4.45 8.52 17.13
CA ASP A 180 -5.48 9.57 17.15
C ASP A 180 -5.63 10.22 15.77
N LEU A 181 -4.52 10.54 15.12
CA LEU A 181 -4.51 11.17 13.80
C LEU A 181 -5.17 10.27 12.74
N VAL A 182 -4.80 8.99 12.66
CA VAL A 182 -5.33 8.10 11.62
C VAL A 182 -6.81 7.82 11.83
N ILE A 183 -7.27 7.71 13.07
CA ILE A 183 -8.69 7.53 13.40
C ILE A 183 -9.48 8.76 12.98
N GLU A 184 -9.06 9.95 13.40
CA GLU A 184 -9.83 11.18 13.19
C GLU A 184 -9.82 11.64 11.73
N LYS A 185 -8.68 11.55 11.06
CA LYS A 185 -8.49 12.12 9.73
C LYS A 185 -8.82 11.14 8.62
N TYR A 186 -8.44 9.86 8.76
CA TYR A 186 -8.52 8.90 7.67
C TYR A 186 -9.59 7.83 7.87
N PHE A 187 -9.67 7.14 9.02
CA PHE A 187 -10.63 6.04 9.21
C PHE A 187 -12.09 6.48 9.07
N LYS A 188 -12.39 7.73 9.40
CA LYS A 188 -13.72 8.34 9.28
C LYS A 188 -14.10 8.73 7.86
N GLN A 189 -13.16 8.67 6.89
CA GLN A 189 -13.51 8.92 5.49
C GLN A 189 -14.46 7.82 4.99
N PRO A 190 -15.50 8.16 4.22
CA PRO A 190 -16.50 7.19 3.80
C PRO A 190 -15.92 6.08 2.92
N ASN A 191 -14.89 6.38 2.13
CA ASN A 191 -14.20 5.45 1.25
C ASN A 191 -12.92 4.84 1.87
N TYR A 192 -12.69 5.01 3.20
CA TYR A 192 -11.60 4.29 3.85
C TYR A 192 -11.87 2.78 3.81
N TRP A 193 -10.88 2.00 3.40
CA TRP A 193 -11.04 0.56 3.24
C TRP A 193 -11.22 -0.14 4.59
N LYS A 194 -12.20 -1.03 4.64
CA LYS A 194 -12.56 -1.78 5.84
C LYS A 194 -12.74 -3.26 5.49
N ILE A 195 -12.28 -4.13 6.36
CA ILE A 195 -12.54 -5.56 6.32
C ILE A 195 -13.51 -5.87 7.45
N ASP A 196 -14.68 -6.42 7.12
CA ASP A 196 -15.77 -6.69 8.08
C ASP A 196 -16.15 -5.47 8.94
N GLY A 197 -16.09 -4.29 8.34
CA GLY A 197 -16.39 -3.01 9.01
C GLY A 197 -15.22 -2.42 9.83
N ALA A 198 -14.16 -3.17 10.06
CA ALA A 198 -12.95 -2.72 10.77
C ALA A 198 -12.00 -1.99 9.80
N PRO A 199 -11.58 -0.75 10.09
CA PRO A 199 -10.59 -0.04 9.27
C PRO A 199 -9.31 -0.86 9.14
N TYR A 200 -8.80 -0.98 7.91
CA TYR A 200 -7.53 -1.66 7.64
C TYR A 200 -6.36 -0.72 7.90
N PHE A 201 -5.37 -1.17 8.65
CA PHE A 201 -4.12 -0.46 8.86
C PHE A 201 -2.95 -1.44 8.80
N SER A 202 -1.92 -1.14 8.02
CA SER A 202 -0.76 -2.01 7.87
C SER A 202 0.48 -1.40 8.52
N ILE A 203 1.34 -2.22 9.10
CA ILE A 203 2.65 -1.85 9.64
C ILE A 203 3.72 -2.55 8.81
N TYR A 204 4.65 -1.74 8.28
CA TYR A 204 5.68 -2.23 7.38
C TYR A 204 6.86 -2.85 8.13
N GLU A 205 7.52 -2.12 9.01
CA GLU A 205 8.74 -2.57 9.72
C GLU A 205 8.44 -2.96 11.17
N LEU A 206 8.26 -4.26 11.40
CA LEU A 206 7.83 -4.77 12.70
C LEU A 206 8.93 -4.76 13.76
N THR A 207 10.20 -4.83 13.37
CA THR A 207 11.32 -4.74 14.34
C THR A 207 11.42 -3.33 14.88
N LYS A 208 11.37 -2.31 14.04
CA LYS A 208 11.31 -0.90 14.46
C LYS A 208 10.06 -0.60 15.28
N PHE A 209 8.92 -1.17 14.87
CA PHE A 209 7.69 -1.03 15.64
C PHE A 209 7.81 -1.58 17.05
N ALA A 210 8.39 -2.77 17.22
CA ALA A 210 8.63 -3.36 18.56
C ALA A 210 9.66 -2.56 19.38
N GLU A 211 10.68 -2.01 18.71
CA GLU A 211 11.68 -1.16 19.36
C GLU A 211 11.11 0.13 19.97
N ASN A 212 9.96 0.63 19.46
CA ASN A 212 9.27 1.80 20.00
C ASN A 212 8.90 1.63 21.49
N PHE A 213 8.61 0.40 21.91
CA PHE A 213 8.06 0.09 23.22
C PHE A 213 9.03 -0.68 24.12
N GLY A 214 10.13 -1.21 23.57
CA GLY A 214 11.22 -1.85 24.31
C GLY A 214 10.93 -3.25 24.82
N SER A 215 9.68 -3.76 24.76
CA SER A 215 9.34 -5.13 25.10
C SER A 215 8.13 -5.64 24.34
N PHE A 216 8.00 -6.96 24.21
CA PHE A 216 6.85 -7.60 23.55
C PHE A 216 5.52 -7.20 24.22
N ASP A 217 5.45 -7.28 25.56
CA ASP A 217 4.21 -6.97 26.30
C ASP A 217 3.82 -5.50 26.17
N ALA A 218 4.79 -4.59 26.19
CA ALA A 218 4.53 -3.17 25.98
C ALA A 218 4.08 -2.87 24.55
N THR A 219 4.64 -3.56 23.54
CA THR A 219 4.21 -3.48 22.14
C THR A 219 2.78 -3.98 21.98
N LYS A 220 2.46 -5.12 22.58
CA LYS A 220 1.11 -5.68 22.59
C LYS A 220 0.10 -4.73 23.24
N ALA A 221 0.44 -4.18 24.40
CA ALA A 221 -0.42 -3.20 25.08
C ALA A 221 -0.64 -1.92 24.23
N ALA A 222 0.34 -1.50 23.44
CA ALA A 222 0.19 -0.38 22.51
C ALA A 222 -0.80 -0.70 21.38
N ILE A 223 -0.74 -1.90 20.80
CA ILE A 223 -1.70 -2.39 19.80
C ILE A 223 -3.10 -2.47 20.39
N GLU A 224 -3.25 -3.01 21.60
CA GLU A 224 -4.54 -3.11 22.29
C GLU A 224 -5.15 -1.72 22.51
N ARG A 225 -4.36 -0.74 22.95
CA ARG A 225 -4.83 0.66 23.06
C ARG A 225 -5.27 1.25 21.73
N PHE A 226 -4.58 0.96 20.63
CA PHE A 226 -5.00 1.41 19.29
C PHE A 226 -6.36 0.83 18.91
N ARG A 227 -6.59 -0.48 19.17
CA ARG A 227 -7.89 -1.11 18.97
C ARG A 227 -8.98 -0.48 19.84
N GLU A 228 -8.71 -0.23 21.12
CA GLU A 228 -9.65 0.41 22.03
C GLU A 228 -10.03 1.82 21.55
N LYS A 229 -9.07 2.64 21.12
CA LYS A 229 -9.32 3.96 20.54
C LYS A 229 -10.19 3.87 19.28
N THR A 230 -9.91 2.90 18.40
CA THR A 230 -10.69 2.67 17.18
C THR A 230 -12.13 2.28 17.51
N LYS A 231 -12.34 1.38 18.50
CA LYS A 231 -13.68 1.02 18.98
C LYS A 231 -14.39 2.20 19.62
N ALA A 232 -13.71 3.00 20.41
CA ALA A 232 -14.27 4.22 21.01
C ALA A 232 -14.72 5.26 19.97
N ALA A 233 -14.08 5.26 18.79
CA ALA A 233 -14.48 6.09 17.65
C ALA A 233 -15.69 5.55 16.86
N GLY A 234 -16.27 4.41 17.25
CA GLY A 234 -17.48 3.84 16.68
C GLY A 234 -17.28 2.72 15.67
N PHE A 235 -16.05 2.23 15.48
CA PHE A 235 -15.77 1.07 14.64
C PHE A 235 -15.92 -0.25 15.43
N PRO A 236 -16.22 -1.37 14.77
CA PRO A 236 -16.36 -2.66 15.47
C PRO A 236 -15.02 -3.16 16.01
N ASP A 237 -13.93 -2.94 15.29
CA ASP A 237 -12.54 -3.23 15.66
C ASP A 237 -11.58 -2.47 14.73
N LEU A 238 -10.29 -2.80 14.80
CA LEU A 238 -9.24 -2.43 13.86
C LEU A 238 -8.77 -3.71 13.15
N HIS A 239 -8.70 -3.71 11.82
CA HIS A 239 -8.01 -4.77 11.09
C HIS A 239 -6.53 -4.40 10.93
N LEU A 240 -5.68 -4.99 11.75
CA LEU A 240 -4.24 -4.72 11.75
C LEU A 240 -3.50 -5.75 10.90
N ASN A 241 -2.78 -5.29 9.88
CA ASN A 241 -2.01 -6.12 8.98
C ASN A 241 -0.50 -5.96 9.23
N ALA A 242 0.24 -7.05 9.13
CA ALA A 242 1.69 -7.08 9.19
C ALA A 242 2.28 -7.28 7.79
N VAL A 243 3.21 -6.41 7.38
CA VAL A 243 4.08 -6.72 6.25
C VAL A 243 5.20 -7.63 6.75
N TYR A 244 5.37 -8.76 6.09
CA TYR A 244 6.37 -9.77 6.42
C TYR A 244 7.35 -9.96 5.28
N TRP A 245 8.61 -10.07 5.61
CA TRP A 245 9.68 -10.42 4.68
C TRP A 245 10.72 -11.35 5.32
N GLY A 246 11.32 -12.20 4.48
CA GLY A 246 12.42 -13.06 4.88
C GLY A 246 13.80 -12.43 4.68
N ARG A 247 13.89 -11.31 3.95
CA ARG A 247 15.13 -10.63 3.59
C ARG A 247 14.95 -9.12 3.62
N PRO A 248 15.79 -8.40 4.39
CA PRO A 248 15.79 -6.94 4.36
C PRO A 248 16.34 -6.44 3.01
N ASN A 249 15.83 -5.31 2.56
CA ASN A 249 16.22 -4.67 1.31
C ASN A 249 16.83 -3.30 1.55
N ILE A 250 16.11 -2.45 2.28
CA ILE A 250 16.54 -1.09 2.59
C ILE A 250 17.53 -1.12 3.75
N PRO A 251 18.59 -0.29 3.73
CA PRO A 251 19.50 -0.16 4.87
C PRO A 251 18.74 0.19 6.16
N GLY A 252 18.96 -0.57 7.22
CA GLY A 252 18.30 -0.40 8.51
C GLY A 252 17.11 -1.33 8.76
N GLU A 253 16.61 -2.03 7.75
CA GLU A 253 15.62 -3.10 7.93
C GLU A 253 16.23 -4.33 8.60
N ALA A 254 15.42 -5.07 9.34
CA ALA A 254 15.83 -6.29 10.00
C ALA A 254 14.80 -7.42 9.83
N THR A 255 15.27 -8.66 9.86
CA THR A 255 14.41 -9.85 9.77
C THR A 255 13.95 -10.25 11.17
N LEU A 256 12.68 -10.59 11.31
CA LEU A 256 12.13 -11.18 12.54
C LEU A 256 12.74 -12.57 12.80
N THR A 257 13.20 -12.81 14.02
CA THR A 257 13.74 -14.11 14.42
C THR A 257 12.66 -15.19 14.44
N ASP A 258 11.47 -14.86 14.95
CA ASP A 258 10.30 -15.74 15.00
C ASP A 258 9.08 -14.93 14.53
N PRO A 259 8.84 -14.85 13.21
CA PRO A 259 7.78 -14.01 12.67
C PRO A 259 6.39 -14.46 13.10
N VAL A 260 6.13 -15.77 13.21
CA VAL A 260 4.82 -16.29 13.61
C VAL A 260 4.51 -15.87 15.04
N LYS A 261 5.42 -16.13 15.96
CA LYS A 261 5.26 -15.74 17.36
C LYS A 261 5.10 -14.22 17.52
N MET A 262 5.87 -13.44 16.78
CA MET A 262 5.80 -11.98 16.86
C MET A 262 4.47 -11.49 16.34
N ILE A 263 4.08 -11.84 15.13
CA ILE A 263 2.90 -11.33 14.44
C ILE A 263 1.61 -11.79 15.12
N GLU A 264 1.44 -13.10 15.32
CA GLU A 264 0.23 -13.64 15.94
C GLU A 264 0.15 -13.31 17.43
N GLY A 265 1.28 -13.37 18.13
CA GLY A 265 1.35 -13.05 19.56
C GLY A 265 1.04 -11.59 19.88
N LEU A 266 1.38 -10.66 18.99
CA LEU A 266 1.01 -9.25 19.08
C LEU A 266 -0.46 -9.00 18.71
N GLY A 267 -1.15 -9.95 18.06
CA GLY A 267 -2.56 -9.85 17.73
C GLY A 267 -2.82 -9.16 16.38
N PHE A 268 -1.98 -9.35 15.38
CA PHE A 268 -2.28 -8.98 14.00
C PHE A 268 -3.37 -9.87 13.41
N ASP A 269 -4.19 -9.31 12.51
CA ASP A 269 -5.34 -10.01 11.91
C ASP A 269 -5.00 -10.64 10.57
N SER A 270 -3.98 -10.15 9.87
CA SER A 270 -3.50 -10.69 8.60
C SER A 270 -2.02 -10.39 8.36
N VAL A 271 -1.45 -11.12 7.43
CA VAL A 271 -0.05 -10.96 6.98
C VAL A 271 -0.04 -10.75 5.48
N THR A 272 0.89 -9.95 4.98
CA THR A 272 1.11 -9.77 3.54
C THR A 272 2.60 -9.60 3.22
N SER A 273 2.95 -9.68 1.93
CA SER A 273 4.24 -9.26 1.38
C SER A 273 4.13 -7.90 0.73
N TYR A 274 5.21 -7.11 0.76
CA TYR A 274 5.30 -5.86 0.01
C TYR A 274 5.73 -6.11 -1.44
N VAL A 275 6.87 -6.78 -1.61
CA VAL A 275 7.48 -7.04 -2.93
C VAL A 275 8.15 -8.42 -2.97
N TRP A 276 8.20 -9.04 -4.14
CA TRP A 276 8.73 -10.41 -4.28
C TRP A 276 10.18 -10.58 -3.87
N ILE A 277 11.02 -9.57 -4.10
CA ILE A 277 12.45 -9.63 -3.79
C ILE A 277 12.75 -9.70 -2.29
N HIS A 278 11.78 -9.38 -1.43
CA HIS A 278 11.87 -9.63 0.01
C HIS A 278 11.90 -11.14 0.36
N HIS A 279 11.54 -11.99 -0.58
CA HIS A 279 11.46 -13.44 -0.38
C HIS A 279 12.35 -14.21 -1.36
N VAL A 280 12.57 -13.67 -2.56
CA VAL A 280 13.30 -14.32 -3.64
C VAL A 280 14.59 -13.57 -3.93
N PRO A 281 15.76 -14.18 -3.71
CA PRO A 281 17.04 -13.55 -4.04
C PRO A 281 17.22 -13.45 -5.55
N LEU A 282 17.55 -12.29 -6.06
CA LEU A 282 17.95 -12.11 -7.45
C LEU A 282 19.46 -12.43 -7.57
N ASN A 283 19.77 -13.61 -8.09
CA ASN A 283 21.16 -14.10 -8.14
C ASN A 283 21.90 -13.66 -9.39
N GLU A 284 21.22 -13.18 -10.41
CA GLU A 284 21.78 -12.73 -11.68
C GLU A 284 21.36 -11.29 -11.94
N LEU A 285 22.22 -10.55 -12.65
CA LEU A 285 21.99 -9.14 -13.01
C LEU A 285 20.59 -8.93 -13.64
N LYS A 286 20.14 -9.89 -14.44
CA LYS A 286 18.82 -9.95 -15.06
C LYS A 286 18.17 -11.28 -14.69
N THR A 287 17.38 -11.31 -13.63
CA THR A 287 16.64 -12.52 -13.20
C THR A 287 15.27 -12.56 -13.89
N ASP A 288 14.93 -13.71 -14.48
CA ASP A 288 13.68 -13.87 -15.23
C ASP A 288 12.44 -13.76 -14.32
N PHE A 289 11.46 -12.96 -14.73
CA PHE A 289 10.22 -12.69 -14.00
C PHE A 289 9.44 -13.97 -13.65
N ASN A 290 9.34 -14.91 -14.60
CA ASN A 290 8.58 -16.14 -14.38
C ASN A 290 9.26 -17.03 -13.34
N TRP A 291 10.60 -17.07 -13.34
CA TRP A 291 11.34 -17.79 -12.30
C TRP A 291 11.11 -17.15 -10.92
N VAL A 292 11.19 -15.82 -10.81
CA VAL A 292 10.93 -15.10 -9.54
C VAL A 292 9.51 -15.36 -9.04
N ARG A 293 8.51 -15.32 -9.95
CA ARG A 293 7.11 -15.67 -9.65
C ARG A 293 7.00 -17.08 -9.04
N ASP A 294 7.63 -18.07 -9.69
CA ASP A 294 7.53 -19.46 -9.26
C ASP A 294 8.20 -19.69 -7.90
N GLU A 295 9.33 -19.03 -7.63
CA GLU A 295 9.98 -19.04 -6.32
C GLU A 295 9.13 -18.33 -5.26
N TYR A 296 8.50 -17.20 -5.60
CA TYR A 296 7.58 -16.52 -4.69
C TYR A 296 6.37 -17.38 -4.34
N PHE A 297 5.84 -18.16 -5.27
CA PHE A 297 4.74 -19.07 -4.98
C PHE A 297 5.12 -20.14 -3.95
N LYS A 298 6.36 -20.64 -3.96
CA LYS A 298 6.86 -21.53 -2.90
C LYS A 298 6.92 -20.82 -1.54
N HIS A 299 7.34 -19.56 -1.53
CA HIS A 299 7.28 -18.73 -0.32
C HIS A 299 5.83 -18.57 0.17
N TRP A 300 4.89 -18.26 -0.71
CA TRP A 300 3.47 -18.16 -0.36
C TRP A 300 2.93 -19.45 0.27
N ASP A 301 3.23 -20.61 -0.29
CA ASP A 301 2.84 -21.91 0.28
C ASP A 301 3.42 -22.10 1.70
N SER A 302 4.69 -21.73 1.89
CA SER A 302 5.36 -21.78 3.18
C SER A 302 4.72 -20.82 4.20
N ALA A 303 4.52 -19.56 3.82
CA ALA A 303 3.93 -18.54 4.69
C ALA A 303 2.50 -18.95 5.11
N ARG A 304 1.68 -19.37 4.15
CA ARG A 304 0.31 -19.84 4.40
C ARG A 304 0.27 -21.06 5.34
N SER A 305 1.28 -21.92 5.28
CA SER A 305 1.37 -23.10 6.17
C SER A 305 1.84 -22.73 7.58
N SER A 306 2.60 -21.64 7.71
CA SER A 306 3.20 -21.21 8.96
C SER A 306 2.27 -20.35 9.82
N PHE A 307 1.50 -19.46 9.19
CA PHE A 307 0.59 -18.56 9.90
C PHE A 307 -0.80 -19.18 10.06
N SER A 308 -1.41 -19.01 11.25
CA SER A 308 -2.79 -19.37 11.52
C SER A 308 -3.78 -18.29 11.07
N ILE A 309 -3.31 -17.05 10.91
CA ILE A 309 -4.07 -15.91 10.39
C ILE A 309 -3.95 -15.82 8.86
N PRO A 310 -4.90 -15.14 8.17
CA PRO A 310 -4.88 -15.00 6.72
C PRO A 310 -3.58 -14.40 6.16
N TYR A 311 -3.03 -15.02 5.12
CA TYR A 311 -1.96 -14.47 4.32
C TYR A 311 -2.53 -13.88 3.02
N ILE A 312 -2.36 -12.56 2.82
CA ILE A 312 -2.77 -11.84 1.61
C ILE A 312 -1.61 -11.88 0.62
N PRO A 313 -1.76 -12.54 -0.54
CA PRO A 313 -0.69 -12.66 -1.52
C PRO A 313 -0.36 -11.33 -2.21
N ASN A 314 0.87 -11.24 -2.72
CA ASN A 314 1.36 -10.12 -3.50
C ASN A 314 1.70 -10.55 -4.93
N VAL A 315 1.45 -9.69 -5.91
CA VAL A 315 2.03 -9.77 -7.25
C VAL A 315 2.85 -8.52 -7.53
N SER A 316 4.15 -8.69 -7.75
CA SER A 316 5.04 -7.58 -8.10
C SER A 316 5.05 -7.38 -9.62
N VAL A 317 5.06 -6.11 -10.08
CA VAL A 317 5.13 -5.77 -11.51
C VAL A 317 6.55 -5.94 -12.04
N GLY A 318 7.54 -5.65 -11.21
CA GLY A 318 8.95 -5.75 -11.58
C GLY A 318 9.88 -5.44 -10.41
N TRP A 319 11.17 -5.25 -10.72
CA TRP A 319 12.17 -4.71 -9.81
C TRP A 319 13.36 -4.17 -10.59
N ASP A 320 13.66 -2.88 -10.43
CA ASP A 320 14.82 -2.19 -10.97
C ASP A 320 15.07 -0.89 -10.19
N SER A 321 15.92 -0.95 -9.18
CA SER A 321 16.24 0.22 -8.33
C SER A 321 17.39 1.08 -8.88
N SER A 322 17.81 0.83 -10.11
CA SER A 322 18.92 1.56 -10.74
C SER A 322 18.72 3.08 -10.84
N PRO A 323 17.51 3.64 -10.96
CA PRO A 323 17.32 5.10 -10.94
C PRO A 323 17.77 5.76 -9.63
N ARG A 324 17.71 5.06 -8.51
CA ARG A 324 18.17 5.54 -7.19
C ARG A 324 19.70 5.49 -7.03
N THR A 325 20.44 4.94 -8.01
CA THR A 325 21.91 4.91 -7.98
C THR A 325 22.49 6.15 -8.67
N PHE A 326 23.65 6.61 -8.21
CA PHE A 326 24.40 7.63 -8.96
C PHE A 326 24.81 7.07 -10.33
N GLN A 327 24.40 7.75 -11.41
CA GLN A 327 24.40 7.17 -12.75
C GLN A 327 25.79 6.99 -13.38
N ASP A 328 26.80 7.67 -12.86
CA ASP A 328 28.19 7.54 -13.32
C ASP A 328 28.98 6.47 -12.52
N ASP A 329 28.43 5.94 -11.43
CA ASP A 329 29.04 4.83 -10.70
C ASP A 329 28.87 3.51 -11.47
N PRO A 330 29.80 2.54 -11.36
CA PRO A 330 29.56 1.19 -11.86
C PRO A 330 28.29 0.58 -11.29
N PHE A 331 27.63 -0.30 -12.04
CA PHE A 331 26.42 -0.97 -11.59
C PHE A 331 26.65 -2.47 -11.34
N GLY A 332 26.08 -2.98 -10.27
CA GLY A 332 26.16 -4.38 -9.86
C GLY A 332 25.39 -4.63 -8.58
N ASN A 333 25.47 -5.83 -8.03
CA ASN A 333 24.75 -6.21 -6.80
C ASN A 333 25.64 -5.96 -5.56
N TRP A 334 25.52 -4.77 -4.98
CA TRP A 334 26.27 -4.34 -3.79
C TRP A 334 25.38 -3.88 -2.63
N GLY A 335 24.13 -4.26 -2.64
CA GLY A 335 23.11 -3.81 -1.69
C GLY A 335 22.33 -2.62 -2.25
N TYR A 336 21.13 -2.45 -1.70
CA TYR A 336 20.18 -1.45 -2.18
C TYR A 336 20.77 -0.02 -2.17
N PRO A 337 20.53 0.76 -3.23
CA PRO A 337 19.77 0.46 -4.46
C PRO A 337 20.59 -0.21 -5.59
N PHE A 338 21.85 -0.56 -5.37
CA PHE A 338 22.65 -1.32 -6.32
C PHE A 338 22.28 -2.81 -6.22
N THR A 339 21.18 -3.20 -6.83
CA THR A 339 20.66 -4.58 -6.80
C THR A 339 20.53 -5.16 -8.20
N ASN A 340 20.51 -6.47 -8.29
CA ASN A 340 20.08 -7.15 -9.51
C ASN A 340 18.62 -6.78 -9.86
N THR A 341 18.24 -6.93 -11.13
CA THR A 341 16.95 -6.53 -11.67
C THR A 341 16.11 -7.73 -12.07
N ILE A 342 14.79 -7.55 -12.10
CA ILE A 342 13.87 -8.50 -12.75
C ILE A 342 13.78 -8.10 -14.23
N SER A 343 13.95 -9.09 -15.11
CA SER A 343 13.80 -8.96 -16.56
C SER A 343 12.60 -9.75 -17.05
N ASN A 344 12.19 -9.53 -18.29
CA ASN A 344 11.07 -10.23 -18.92
C ASN A 344 9.73 -10.05 -18.17
N ASN A 345 9.61 -8.98 -17.39
CA ASN A 345 8.38 -8.56 -16.73
C ASN A 345 7.43 -7.84 -17.71
N THR A 346 7.05 -8.53 -18.78
CA THR A 346 6.11 -8.00 -19.79
C THR A 346 4.66 -8.03 -19.28
N PRO A 347 3.75 -7.23 -19.86
CA PRO A 347 2.33 -7.31 -19.55
C PRO A 347 1.73 -8.73 -19.65
N GLU A 348 2.21 -9.54 -20.60
CA GLU A 348 1.77 -10.93 -20.79
C GLU A 348 2.21 -11.84 -19.65
N ASN A 349 3.46 -11.72 -19.21
CA ASN A 349 3.99 -12.48 -18.09
C ASN A 349 3.34 -12.05 -16.76
N PHE A 350 3.09 -10.74 -16.60
CA PHE A 350 2.34 -10.21 -15.47
C PHE A 350 0.88 -10.71 -15.47
N LYS A 351 0.21 -10.72 -16.64
CA LYS A 351 -1.13 -11.30 -16.79
C LYS A 351 -1.17 -12.77 -16.39
N THR A 352 -0.14 -13.54 -16.78
CA THR A 352 0.00 -14.95 -16.38
C THR A 352 0.13 -15.08 -14.87
N ALA A 353 0.97 -14.24 -14.23
CA ALA A 353 1.12 -14.23 -12.78
C ALA A 353 -0.19 -13.89 -12.06
N LEU A 354 -0.95 -12.92 -12.55
CA LEU A 354 -2.27 -12.56 -12.02
C LEU A 354 -3.26 -13.72 -12.13
N GLN A 355 -3.32 -14.40 -13.29
CA GLN A 355 -4.22 -15.55 -13.49
C GLN A 355 -3.88 -16.69 -12.54
N MET A 356 -2.59 -17.06 -12.44
CA MET A 356 -2.14 -18.11 -11.52
C MET A 356 -2.44 -17.76 -10.06
N THR A 357 -2.28 -16.48 -9.67
CA THR A 357 -2.62 -16.00 -8.33
C THR A 357 -4.11 -16.08 -8.07
N LYS A 358 -4.94 -15.64 -9.02
CA LYS A 358 -6.40 -15.74 -8.95
C LYS A 358 -6.86 -17.18 -8.76
N ASP A 359 -6.34 -18.09 -9.58
CA ASP A 359 -6.69 -19.52 -9.51
C ASP A 359 -6.31 -20.13 -8.14
N ARG A 360 -5.16 -19.74 -7.59
CA ARG A 360 -4.72 -20.18 -6.25
C ARG A 360 -5.62 -19.63 -5.14
N ILE A 361 -5.99 -18.35 -5.20
CA ILE A 361 -6.92 -17.74 -4.23
C ILE A 361 -8.28 -18.44 -4.29
N LEU A 362 -8.82 -18.67 -5.50
CA LEU A 362 -10.15 -19.27 -5.67
C LEU A 362 -10.18 -20.76 -5.31
N SER A 363 -9.08 -21.47 -5.49
CA SER A 363 -8.98 -22.90 -5.13
C SER A 363 -8.94 -23.14 -3.61
N ASP A 364 -8.64 -22.11 -2.81
CA ASP A 364 -8.60 -22.21 -1.35
C ASP A 364 -9.80 -21.49 -0.71
N PRO A 365 -10.75 -22.22 -0.10
CA PRO A 365 -11.89 -21.61 0.55
C PRO A 365 -11.53 -20.76 1.78
N LYS A 366 -10.31 -20.92 2.32
CA LYS A 366 -9.83 -20.13 3.47
C LYS A 366 -9.00 -18.93 3.05
N ALA A 367 -8.61 -18.81 1.78
CA ALA A 367 -7.84 -17.67 1.31
C ALA A 367 -8.69 -16.38 1.34
N PRO A 368 -8.17 -15.28 1.84
CA PRO A 368 -8.84 -13.99 1.72
C PRO A 368 -9.03 -13.65 0.24
N ARG A 369 -10.19 -13.11 -0.12
CA ARG A 369 -10.47 -12.65 -1.48
C ARG A 369 -9.84 -11.27 -1.74
N ILE A 370 -8.56 -11.17 -1.45
CA ILE A 370 -7.77 -9.93 -1.54
C ILE A 370 -6.44 -10.27 -2.24
N LEU A 371 -6.02 -9.40 -3.14
CA LEU A 371 -4.74 -9.45 -3.82
C LEU A 371 -4.03 -8.10 -3.70
N ASN A 372 -2.82 -8.09 -3.15
CA ASN A 372 -1.96 -6.90 -3.17
C ASN A 372 -1.10 -6.88 -4.43
N ILE A 373 -0.91 -5.69 -5.02
CA ILE A 373 0.00 -5.47 -6.15
C ILE A 373 1.06 -4.45 -5.74
N ASN A 374 2.31 -4.80 -5.90
CA ASN A 374 3.41 -3.86 -5.82
C ASN A 374 3.83 -3.47 -7.25
N CYS A 375 3.61 -2.27 -7.66
CA CYS A 375 3.05 -1.11 -6.98
C CYS A 375 2.25 -0.28 -8.00
N TRP A 376 1.49 0.72 -7.56
CA TRP A 376 0.85 1.66 -8.49
C TRP A 376 1.91 2.47 -9.26
N ASN A 377 2.94 2.97 -8.54
CA ASN A 377 3.83 4.01 -9.04
C ASN A 377 5.28 3.97 -8.52
N GLU A 378 5.82 2.82 -8.11
CA GLU A 378 7.24 2.72 -7.73
C GLU A 378 8.18 2.76 -8.98
N TRP A 379 8.21 3.92 -9.65
CA TRP A 379 9.01 4.17 -10.86
C TRP A 379 10.50 3.98 -10.65
N THR A 380 11.02 4.42 -9.51
CA THR A 380 12.43 4.33 -9.16
C THR A 380 12.87 2.94 -8.73
N GLU A 381 11.92 2.02 -8.52
CA GLU A 381 12.16 0.60 -8.28
C GLU A 381 11.70 -0.29 -9.45
N GLY A 382 11.22 0.31 -10.54
CA GLY A 382 10.79 -0.42 -11.73
C GLY A 382 9.60 -1.33 -11.50
N SER A 383 8.78 -1.05 -10.48
CA SER A 383 7.57 -1.78 -10.15
C SER A 383 6.38 -0.83 -10.14
N TYR A 384 5.72 -0.66 -11.29
CA TYR A 384 4.63 0.31 -11.43
C TYR A 384 3.56 -0.16 -12.42
N LEU A 385 2.31 0.22 -12.15
CA LEU A 385 1.14 0.00 -12.99
C LEU A 385 0.81 1.21 -13.86
N GLU A 386 1.24 2.40 -13.48
CA GLU A 386 1.02 3.62 -14.28
C GLU A 386 1.53 3.44 -15.70
N PRO A 387 0.79 3.93 -16.71
CA PRO A 387 1.16 3.67 -18.10
C PRO A 387 2.46 4.37 -18.48
N ASP A 388 3.32 3.65 -19.20
CA ASP A 388 4.57 4.13 -19.75
C ASP A 388 4.56 4.18 -21.30
N THR A 389 5.58 4.77 -21.87
CA THR A 389 5.68 4.91 -23.35
C THR A 389 6.09 3.60 -24.05
N VAL A 390 6.49 2.56 -23.31
CA VAL A 390 6.90 1.25 -23.85
C VAL A 390 5.75 0.27 -23.83
N ASN A 391 5.07 0.13 -22.68
CA ASN A 391 4.02 -0.87 -22.46
C ASN A 391 2.60 -0.28 -22.57
N GLY A 392 2.48 1.05 -22.67
CA GLY A 392 1.18 1.73 -22.66
C GLY A 392 0.39 1.36 -21.40
N TYR A 393 -0.83 0.92 -21.57
CA TYR A 393 -1.72 0.45 -20.48
C TYR A 393 -1.63 -1.06 -20.22
N GLY A 394 -0.66 -1.77 -20.79
CA GLY A 394 -0.63 -3.24 -20.83
C GLY A 394 -0.74 -3.92 -19.47
N TYR A 395 -0.09 -3.41 -18.42
CA TYR A 395 -0.21 -3.95 -17.06
C TYR A 395 -1.62 -3.75 -16.48
N LEU A 396 -2.20 -2.58 -16.67
CA LEU A 396 -3.56 -2.26 -16.24
C LEU A 396 -4.60 -3.08 -17.00
N GLU A 397 -4.41 -3.27 -18.31
CA GLU A 397 -5.26 -4.13 -19.14
C GLU A 397 -5.17 -5.59 -18.69
N ALA A 398 -4.00 -6.06 -18.25
CA ALA A 398 -3.85 -7.40 -17.68
C ALA A 398 -4.70 -7.56 -16.40
N ILE A 399 -4.72 -6.57 -15.50
CA ILE A 399 -5.58 -6.60 -14.31
C ILE A 399 -7.05 -6.65 -14.71
N ARG A 400 -7.50 -5.76 -15.61
CA ARG A 400 -8.88 -5.73 -16.09
C ARG A 400 -9.31 -7.08 -16.66
N ASP A 401 -8.48 -7.66 -17.53
CA ASP A 401 -8.80 -8.88 -18.25
C ASP A 401 -8.89 -10.12 -17.34
N VAL A 402 -8.10 -10.13 -16.26
CA VAL A 402 -8.04 -11.26 -15.32
C VAL A 402 -9.04 -11.08 -14.17
N MET A 403 -9.12 -9.88 -13.59
CA MET A 403 -9.84 -9.67 -12.32
C MET A 403 -11.30 -9.22 -12.52
N LYS A 404 -11.60 -8.41 -13.55
CA LYS A 404 -13.00 -8.06 -13.81
C LYS A 404 -13.78 -9.21 -14.42
N LYS A 405 -15.00 -9.45 -13.93
CA LYS A 405 -15.96 -10.36 -14.59
C LYS A 405 -16.33 -9.77 -15.95
N LYS A 406 -16.33 -10.64 -16.97
CA LYS A 406 -16.87 -10.30 -18.30
C LYS A 406 -18.39 -10.17 -18.27
#